data_92514fb1e98a9c5b3d9bb28b2ae9958a
#
_entry.id   92514fb1e98a9c5b3d9bb28b2ae9958a
#
_cell.length_a   1.000
_cell.length_b   1.000
_cell.length_c   1.000
_cell.angle_alpha   90.00
_cell.angle_beta   90.00
_cell.angle_gamma   90.00
#
_symmetry.space_group_name_H-M   'P 1'
#
loop_
_entity.id
_entity.type
_entity.pdbx_description
1 polymer ?
#
loop_
_entity_poly.entity_id
_entity_poly.type
_entity_poly.pdbx_seq_one_letter_code
_entity_poly.pdbx_strand_id
1 'polypeptide(L)'
;MKKLLTILLLFFVKTVVAAEVDTVKTYSNSMKKEIKAVVVTPSSYKNGGQFPVVYLLHGYGGNYADWITKVPQIKELADQHQLIIVCPDGNINSWYLDSPEQANSKYETYVATELVKWIDSKYKTIVDRKGRAITGLSMGGHGALYLSLKHQDTFSVAGSMSGGVDIRPFPNNWDIAKLLGTYATKPLAWDNSSVNNLTHLLTPKSLALIIQCGTDDFFYKVNVALHDKLTYQNIPHTFIANPGGHTWQYWADAIKYQLLFIKANLKN
;
A
#
# COMPACT_ATOMS: atom_id res chain seq x y z
N MET A 1 -7.56 35.57 -62.10
CA MET A 1 -7.69 35.92 -60.66
C MET A 1 -7.75 34.61 -59.89
N LYS A 2 -6.62 34.18 -59.26
CA LYS A 2 -6.56 32.96 -58.44
C LYS A 2 -6.94 33.35 -56.98
N LYS A 3 -8.05 32.80 -56.49
CA LYS A 3 -8.44 32.95 -55.08
C LYS A 3 -7.56 32.06 -54.20
N LEU A 4 -6.75 32.69 -53.34
CA LEU A 4 -5.95 32.01 -52.33
C LEU A 4 -6.87 31.66 -51.16
N LEU A 5 -7.12 30.36 -50.94
CA LEU A 5 -7.90 29.86 -49.81
C LEU A 5 -6.94 29.68 -48.60
N THR A 6 -6.99 30.59 -47.64
CA THR A 6 -6.20 30.51 -46.41
C THR A 6 -6.93 29.54 -45.44
N ILE A 7 -6.39 28.37 -45.28
CA ILE A 7 -6.88 27.37 -44.25
C ILE A 7 -6.29 27.77 -42.92
N LEU A 8 -7.14 28.27 -42.01
CA LEU A 8 -6.78 28.56 -40.62
C LEU A 8 -6.79 27.27 -39.80
N LEU A 9 -5.60 26.71 -39.49
CA LEU A 9 -5.45 25.54 -38.63
C LEU A 9 -5.61 26.00 -37.19
N LEU A 10 -6.77 25.74 -36.56
CA LEU A 10 -7.00 25.92 -35.14
C LEU A 10 -6.34 24.77 -34.36
N PHE A 11 -5.17 25.07 -33.77
CA PHE A 11 -4.56 24.18 -32.80
C PHE A 11 -5.32 24.25 -31.47
N PHE A 12 -6.13 23.21 -31.18
CA PHE A 12 -6.65 23.01 -29.84
C PHE A 12 -5.53 22.54 -28.93
N VAL A 13 -4.94 23.44 -28.16
CA VAL A 13 -4.05 23.07 -27.05
C VAL A 13 -4.93 22.47 -25.94
N LYS A 14 -4.98 21.12 -25.89
CA LYS A 14 -5.53 20.45 -24.72
C LYS A 14 -4.55 20.69 -23.58
N THR A 15 -4.93 21.50 -22.60
CA THR A 15 -4.22 21.56 -21.31
C THR A 15 -4.29 20.19 -20.69
N VAL A 16 -3.16 19.47 -20.62
CA VAL A 16 -3.05 18.22 -19.88
C VAL A 16 -3.10 18.61 -18.41
N VAL A 17 -4.24 18.38 -17.76
CA VAL A 17 -4.35 18.50 -16.31
C VAL A 17 -3.70 17.25 -15.74
N ALA A 18 -2.69 17.41 -14.88
CA ALA A 18 -1.97 16.32 -14.22
C ALA A 18 -2.58 16.06 -12.84
N ALA A 19 -2.33 14.85 -12.31
CA ALA A 19 -2.67 14.50 -10.93
C ALA A 19 -2.06 15.51 -9.94
N GLU A 20 -2.82 15.88 -8.93
CA GLU A 20 -2.38 16.80 -7.86
C GLU A 20 -1.79 16.01 -6.69
N VAL A 21 -0.79 16.62 -6.06
CA VAL A 21 -0.07 16.02 -4.92
C VAL A 21 -0.14 16.98 -3.74
N ASP A 22 -0.77 16.55 -2.67
CA ASP A 22 -0.83 17.27 -1.40
C ASP A 22 -0.01 16.57 -0.32
N THR A 23 0.65 17.34 0.53
CA THR A 23 1.21 16.85 1.78
C THR A 23 0.32 17.31 2.92
N VAL A 24 -0.34 16.36 3.55
CA VAL A 24 -1.27 16.61 4.64
C VAL A 24 -0.72 16.17 5.98
N LYS A 25 -1.27 16.74 7.05
CA LYS A 25 -1.03 16.29 8.43
C LYS A 25 -2.33 15.73 8.99
N THR A 26 -2.27 14.52 9.49
CA THR A 26 -3.38 13.83 10.12
C THR A 26 -3.05 13.63 11.60
N TYR A 27 -4.03 13.84 12.47
CA TYR A 27 -3.81 13.66 13.90
C TYR A 27 -4.19 12.23 14.31
N SER A 28 -3.25 11.51 14.92
CA SER A 28 -3.52 10.21 15.52
C SER A 28 -3.94 10.41 16.99
N ASN A 29 -5.17 10.05 17.30
CA ASN A 29 -5.69 10.09 18.68
C ASN A 29 -5.04 9.01 19.56
N SER A 30 -4.76 7.84 18.98
CA SER A 30 -4.14 6.72 19.68
C SER A 30 -2.68 7.00 20.07
N MET A 31 -1.96 7.78 19.23
CA MET A 31 -0.56 8.14 19.45
C MET A 31 -0.37 9.59 19.93
N LYS A 32 -1.44 10.41 19.95
CA LYS A 32 -1.45 11.84 20.35
C LYS A 32 -0.39 12.68 19.61
N LYS A 33 -0.28 12.48 18.30
CA LYS A 33 0.68 13.20 17.47
C LYS A 33 0.14 13.43 16.05
N GLU A 34 0.70 14.46 15.38
CA GLU A 34 0.50 14.66 13.94
C GLU A 34 1.40 13.71 13.15
N ILE A 35 0.83 13.11 12.11
CA ILE A 35 1.53 12.23 11.19
C ILE A 35 1.30 12.76 9.77
N LYS A 36 2.37 12.86 8.99
CA LYS A 36 2.30 13.32 7.61
C LYS A 36 1.83 12.20 6.69
N ALA A 37 1.14 12.59 5.63
CA ALA A 37 0.85 11.71 4.51
C ALA A 37 0.90 12.51 3.21
N VAL A 38 1.29 11.88 2.11
CA VAL A 38 1.06 12.41 0.77
C VAL A 38 -0.25 11.84 0.25
N VAL A 39 -1.05 12.69 -0.37
CA VAL A 39 -2.28 12.32 -1.07
C VAL A 39 -2.15 12.74 -2.52
N VAL A 40 -2.26 11.78 -3.43
CA VAL A 40 -2.29 12.01 -4.88
C VAL A 40 -3.73 11.85 -5.34
N THR A 41 -4.30 12.90 -5.93
CA THR A 41 -5.64 12.87 -6.53
C THR A 41 -5.52 12.88 -8.06
N PRO A 42 -6.30 12.06 -8.79
CA PRO A 42 -6.26 12.05 -10.24
C PRO A 42 -6.75 13.38 -10.82
N SER A 43 -6.33 13.70 -12.03
CA SER A 43 -6.70 14.96 -12.72
C SER A 43 -8.20 15.16 -12.84
N SER A 44 -8.95 14.07 -12.99
CA SER A 44 -10.42 14.09 -13.05
C SER A 44 -11.11 14.38 -11.71
N TYR A 45 -10.37 14.42 -10.60
CA TYR A 45 -10.92 14.64 -9.27
C TYR A 45 -11.75 15.93 -9.15
N LYS A 46 -11.36 16.96 -9.91
CA LYS A 46 -12.08 18.25 -9.96
C LYS A 46 -13.44 18.16 -10.66
N ASN A 47 -13.62 17.18 -11.54
CA ASN A 47 -14.86 17.00 -12.31
C ASN A 47 -16.02 16.41 -11.48
N GLY A 48 -15.77 16.10 -10.22
CA GLY A 48 -16.75 15.47 -9.33
C GLY A 48 -16.70 13.95 -9.34
N GLY A 49 -17.60 13.31 -8.60
CA GLY A 49 -17.62 11.86 -8.42
C GLY A 49 -16.83 11.38 -7.19
N GLN A 50 -16.92 10.09 -6.91
CA GLN A 50 -16.18 9.43 -5.83
C GLN A 50 -15.11 8.52 -6.43
N PHE A 51 -13.99 8.41 -5.75
CA PHE A 51 -12.82 7.66 -6.22
C PHE A 51 -12.45 6.55 -5.25
N PRO A 52 -12.04 5.39 -5.76
CA PRO A 52 -11.44 4.37 -4.92
C PRO A 52 -10.07 4.85 -4.40
N VAL A 53 -9.68 4.33 -3.23
CA VAL A 53 -8.46 4.74 -2.51
C VAL A 53 -7.49 3.58 -2.38
N VAL A 54 -6.22 3.85 -2.65
CA VAL A 54 -5.09 2.93 -2.39
C VAL A 54 -4.20 3.53 -1.32
N TYR A 55 -4.06 2.84 -0.20
CA TYR A 55 -3.06 3.14 0.83
C TYR A 55 -1.75 2.47 0.43
N LEU A 56 -0.71 3.29 0.16
CA LEU A 56 0.57 2.85 -0.40
C LEU A 56 1.67 3.05 0.63
N LEU A 57 2.09 1.95 1.26
CA LEU A 57 2.98 1.94 2.42
C LEU A 57 4.45 1.90 2.02
N HIS A 58 5.29 2.68 2.71
CA HIS A 58 6.75 2.70 2.53
C HIS A 58 7.45 1.58 3.33
N GLY A 59 8.74 1.34 3.05
CA GLY A 59 9.58 0.36 3.71
C GLY A 59 10.28 0.89 4.98
N TYR A 60 11.02 0.01 5.65
CA TYR A 60 11.87 0.37 6.79
C TYR A 60 12.86 1.47 6.43
N GLY A 61 13.04 2.43 7.32
CA GLY A 61 13.91 3.60 7.10
C GLY A 61 13.34 4.66 6.15
N GLY A 62 12.15 4.43 5.58
CA GLY A 62 11.48 5.35 4.67
C GLY A 62 10.55 6.35 5.34
N ASN A 63 9.78 7.07 4.54
CA ASN A 63 8.81 8.07 4.99
C ASN A 63 7.69 8.28 3.96
N TYR A 64 6.71 9.12 4.30
CA TYR A 64 5.52 9.44 3.49
C TYR A 64 5.83 9.96 2.07
N ALA A 65 7.00 10.55 1.82
CA ALA A 65 7.35 11.14 0.52
C ALA A 65 8.09 10.18 -0.42
N ASP A 66 8.53 9.02 0.07
CA ASP A 66 9.40 8.12 -0.69
C ASP A 66 8.80 7.71 -2.03
N TRP A 67 7.52 7.34 -2.05
CA TRP A 67 6.87 6.87 -3.27
C TRP A 67 6.84 7.94 -4.37
N ILE A 68 6.49 9.18 -4.05
CA ILE A 68 6.41 10.24 -5.05
C ILE A 68 7.79 10.79 -5.47
N THR A 69 8.82 10.64 -4.62
CA THR A 69 10.17 11.11 -4.93
C THR A 69 10.99 10.07 -5.68
N LYS A 70 10.85 8.79 -5.33
CA LYS A 70 11.62 7.69 -5.92
C LYS A 70 10.91 7.01 -7.10
N VAL A 71 9.58 7.15 -7.19
CA VAL A 71 8.74 6.66 -8.28
C VAL A 71 7.80 7.77 -8.76
N PRO A 72 8.31 8.80 -9.47
CA PRO A 72 7.49 9.95 -9.90
C PRO A 72 6.27 9.56 -10.73
N GLN A 73 6.30 8.40 -11.39
CA GLN A 73 5.19 7.83 -12.18
C GLN A 73 3.93 7.51 -11.35
N ILE A 74 3.98 7.58 -10.02
CA ILE A 74 2.80 7.41 -9.16
C ILE A 74 1.68 8.37 -9.54
N LYS A 75 2.01 9.60 -9.98
CA LYS A 75 1.03 10.60 -10.44
C LYS A 75 0.31 10.14 -11.70
N GLU A 76 1.07 9.68 -12.69
CA GLU A 76 0.52 9.16 -13.95
C GLU A 76 -0.31 7.90 -13.71
N LEU A 77 0.13 7.03 -12.82
CA LEU A 77 -0.61 5.83 -12.43
C LEU A 77 -1.92 6.15 -11.69
N ALA A 78 -1.93 7.20 -10.85
CA ALA A 78 -3.17 7.69 -10.23
C ALA A 78 -4.17 8.17 -11.28
N ASP A 79 -3.71 8.93 -12.28
CA ASP A 79 -4.52 9.37 -13.43
C ASP A 79 -5.00 8.18 -14.27
N GLN A 80 -4.09 7.28 -14.67
CA GLN A 80 -4.40 6.14 -15.52
C GLN A 80 -5.47 5.23 -14.91
N HIS A 81 -5.38 4.99 -13.61
CA HIS A 81 -6.29 4.08 -12.91
C HIS A 81 -7.45 4.79 -12.21
N GLN A 82 -7.50 6.13 -12.25
CA GLN A 82 -8.53 6.92 -11.58
C GLN A 82 -8.63 6.59 -10.09
N LEU A 83 -7.49 6.67 -9.40
CA LEU A 83 -7.34 6.31 -7.99
C LEU A 83 -6.87 7.52 -7.17
N ILE A 84 -7.37 7.65 -5.96
CA ILE A 84 -6.68 8.42 -4.91
C ILE A 84 -5.60 7.51 -4.33
N ILE A 85 -4.34 7.98 -4.28
CA ILE A 85 -3.25 7.24 -3.65
C ILE A 85 -2.81 7.99 -2.39
N VAL A 86 -2.81 7.29 -1.26
CA VAL A 86 -2.44 7.83 0.06
C VAL A 86 -1.17 7.16 0.55
N CYS A 87 -0.10 7.93 0.74
CA CYS A 87 1.18 7.46 1.23
C CYS A 87 1.40 7.97 2.66
N PRO A 88 0.98 7.25 3.70
CA PRO A 88 1.18 7.68 5.08
C PRO A 88 2.62 7.49 5.53
N ASP A 89 3.05 8.31 6.50
CA ASP A 89 4.25 8.03 7.28
C ASP A 89 3.97 6.88 8.25
N GLY A 90 4.72 5.80 8.09
CA GLY A 90 4.68 4.62 8.94
C GLY A 90 5.79 4.61 10.00
N ASN A 91 6.48 5.75 10.23
CA ASN A 91 7.71 5.82 10.99
C ASN A 91 8.83 4.93 10.41
N ILE A 92 10.03 5.10 10.92
CA ILE A 92 11.22 4.38 10.42
C ILE A 92 11.05 2.86 10.50
N ASN A 93 10.40 2.37 11.57
CA ASN A 93 10.45 0.96 11.97
C ASN A 93 9.15 0.42 12.59
N SER A 94 7.99 1.04 12.35
CA SER A 94 6.75 0.61 13.02
C SER A 94 6.23 -0.76 12.60
N TRP A 95 6.66 -1.27 11.44
CA TRP A 95 6.11 -2.47 10.81
C TRP A 95 4.59 -2.44 10.67
N TYR A 96 4.00 -1.22 10.82
CA TYR A 96 2.56 -0.97 10.81
C TYR A 96 1.80 -1.78 11.88
N LEU A 97 2.46 -2.01 13.02
CA LEU A 97 1.93 -2.74 14.18
C LEU A 97 1.45 -1.77 15.27
N ASP A 98 0.54 -2.24 16.09
CA ASP A 98 0.30 -1.69 17.42
C ASP A 98 1.26 -2.37 18.40
N SER A 99 2.36 -1.71 18.71
CA SER A 99 3.40 -2.29 19.56
C SER A 99 2.90 -2.59 20.98
N PRO A 100 3.13 -3.79 21.50
CA PRO A 100 2.90 -4.08 22.92
C PRO A 100 3.97 -3.48 23.82
N GLU A 101 5.17 -3.20 23.30
CA GLU A 101 6.30 -2.67 24.07
C GLU A 101 6.38 -1.13 24.03
N GLN A 102 5.76 -0.47 23.03
CA GLN A 102 5.82 0.97 22.82
C GLN A 102 4.42 1.56 22.73
N ALA A 103 3.94 2.18 23.81
CA ALA A 103 2.59 2.73 23.91
C ALA A 103 2.26 3.80 22.84
N ASN A 104 3.29 4.52 22.36
CA ASN A 104 3.20 5.57 21.35
C ASN A 104 3.40 5.06 19.89
N SER A 105 3.46 3.75 19.68
CA SER A 105 3.55 3.10 18.36
C SER A 105 2.28 2.28 18.11
N LYS A 106 1.23 2.94 17.59
CA LYS A 106 -0.10 2.37 17.28
C LYS A 106 -0.43 2.54 15.80
N TYR A 107 0.44 1.98 14.94
CA TYR A 107 0.34 2.21 13.49
C TYR A 107 -0.69 1.32 12.80
N GLU A 108 -1.07 0.18 13.39
CA GLU A 108 -2.24 -0.60 12.96
C GLU A 108 -3.51 0.23 13.14
N THR A 109 -3.77 0.72 14.35
CA THR A 109 -4.92 1.58 14.66
C THR A 109 -4.93 2.84 13.78
N TYR A 110 -3.76 3.48 13.63
CA TYR A 110 -3.66 4.69 12.82
C TYR A 110 -4.03 4.45 11.37
N VAL A 111 -3.38 3.50 10.69
CA VAL A 111 -3.56 3.31 9.25
C VAL A 111 -4.93 2.70 8.92
N ALA A 112 -5.34 1.66 9.65
CA ALA A 112 -6.57 0.94 9.32
C ALA A 112 -7.85 1.65 9.79
N THR A 113 -7.75 2.58 10.74
CA THR A 113 -8.94 3.22 11.34
C THR A 113 -8.89 4.75 11.28
N GLU A 114 -7.87 5.37 11.88
CA GLU A 114 -7.85 6.83 12.05
C GLU A 114 -7.62 7.55 10.73
N LEU A 115 -6.62 7.11 9.96
CA LEU A 115 -6.30 7.67 8.64
C LEU A 115 -7.43 7.43 7.64
N VAL A 116 -8.01 6.24 7.61
CA VAL A 116 -9.14 5.92 6.71
C VAL A 116 -10.31 6.88 6.96
N LYS A 117 -10.72 7.05 8.22
CA LYS A 117 -11.79 7.98 8.58
C LYS A 117 -11.46 9.43 8.21
N TRP A 118 -10.21 9.84 8.41
CA TRP A 118 -9.78 11.18 8.08
C TRP A 118 -9.82 11.42 6.56
N ILE A 119 -9.28 10.48 5.76
CA ILE A 119 -9.28 10.56 4.29
C ILE A 119 -10.73 10.61 3.76
N ASP A 120 -11.61 9.74 4.25
CA ASP A 120 -13.01 9.72 3.84
C ASP A 120 -13.75 11.03 4.19
N SER A 121 -13.33 11.73 5.26
CA SER A 121 -13.93 13.01 5.66
C SER A 121 -13.43 14.20 4.84
N LYS A 122 -12.28 14.08 4.17
CA LYS A 122 -11.60 15.18 3.47
C LYS A 122 -11.60 15.05 1.95
N TYR A 123 -11.69 13.84 1.44
CA TYR A 123 -11.63 13.56 0.01
C TYR A 123 -12.89 12.85 -0.49
N LYS A 124 -13.17 12.98 -1.79
CA LYS A 124 -14.31 12.34 -2.47
C LYS A 124 -14.04 10.84 -2.67
N THR A 125 -14.05 10.08 -1.60
CA THR A 125 -13.78 8.65 -1.61
C THR A 125 -15.05 7.81 -1.75
N ILE A 126 -14.91 6.59 -2.26
CA ILE A 126 -15.94 5.57 -2.11
C ILE A 126 -15.83 5.04 -0.68
N VAL A 127 -16.77 5.46 0.20
CA VAL A 127 -16.79 5.14 1.63
C VAL A 127 -17.35 3.72 1.85
N ASP A 128 -16.67 2.75 1.25
CA ASP A 128 -16.97 1.31 1.36
C ASP A 128 -15.65 0.54 1.24
N ARG A 129 -15.56 -0.63 1.91
CA ARG A 129 -14.39 -1.50 1.77
C ARG A 129 -14.08 -1.87 0.31
N LYS A 130 -15.12 -1.97 -0.52
CA LYS A 130 -14.98 -2.31 -1.95
C LYS A 130 -14.29 -1.20 -2.76
N GLY A 131 -14.26 0.02 -2.25
CA GLY A 131 -13.50 1.14 -2.80
C GLY A 131 -12.11 1.31 -2.18
N ARG A 132 -11.66 0.41 -1.27
CA ARG A 132 -10.37 0.56 -0.57
C ARG A 132 -9.44 -0.60 -0.80
N ALA A 133 -8.20 -0.26 -1.14
CA ALA A 133 -7.10 -1.19 -1.25
C ALA A 133 -5.89 -0.71 -0.43
N ILE A 134 -5.00 -1.64 -0.12
CA ILE A 134 -3.76 -1.35 0.57
C ILE A 134 -2.63 -2.16 -0.08
N THR A 135 -1.48 -1.53 -0.31
CA THR A 135 -0.27 -2.20 -0.79
C THR A 135 0.96 -1.48 -0.28
N GLY A 136 2.13 -2.07 -0.46
CA GLY A 136 3.38 -1.45 -0.05
C GLY A 136 4.59 -2.31 -0.35
N LEU A 137 5.78 -1.78 -0.05
CA LEU A 137 7.05 -2.47 -0.24
C LEU A 137 7.69 -2.86 1.10
N SER A 138 8.39 -4.00 1.15
CA SER A 138 9.20 -4.40 2.30
C SER A 138 8.42 -4.41 3.62
N MET A 139 8.80 -3.59 4.61
CA MET A 139 8.00 -3.34 5.82
C MET A 139 6.56 -2.93 5.48
N GLY A 140 6.36 -2.10 4.45
CA GLY A 140 5.01 -1.72 3.98
C GLY A 140 4.26 -2.85 3.28
N GLY A 141 4.97 -3.78 2.61
CA GLY A 141 4.38 -5.00 2.05
C GLY A 141 3.88 -5.95 3.14
N HIS A 142 4.66 -6.09 4.22
CA HIS A 142 4.20 -6.75 5.45
C HIS A 142 2.96 -6.04 6.01
N GLY A 143 3.07 -4.73 6.25
CA GLY A 143 1.98 -3.94 6.83
C GLY A 143 0.69 -4.02 6.02
N ALA A 144 0.77 -3.96 4.69
CA ALA A 144 -0.39 -4.03 3.82
C ALA A 144 -1.15 -5.36 3.97
N LEU A 145 -0.45 -6.49 3.97
CA LEU A 145 -1.08 -7.79 4.19
C LEU A 145 -1.54 -7.96 5.64
N TYR A 146 -0.70 -7.61 6.62
CA TYR A 146 -1.04 -7.70 8.04
C TYR A 146 -2.32 -6.93 8.36
N LEU A 147 -2.41 -5.67 7.93
CA LEU A 147 -3.56 -4.82 8.17
C LEU A 147 -4.81 -5.35 7.44
N SER A 148 -4.69 -5.75 6.18
CA SER A 148 -5.85 -6.21 5.43
C SER A 148 -6.41 -7.54 5.93
N LEU A 149 -5.58 -8.46 6.41
CA LEU A 149 -6.04 -9.71 6.99
C LEU A 149 -6.82 -9.48 8.29
N LYS A 150 -6.42 -8.50 9.09
CA LYS A 150 -7.08 -8.17 10.37
C LYS A 150 -8.27 -7.22 10.22
N HIS A 151 -8.28 -6.39 9.17
CA HIS A 151 -9.30 -5.36 8.90
C HIS A 151 -10.00 -5.60 7.56
N GLN A 152 -10.58 -6.80 7.39
CA GLN A 152 -11.29 -7.18 6.16
C GLN A 152 -12.60 -6.41 5.97
N ASP A 153 -13.10 -5.76 6.99
CA ASP A 153 -14.21 -4.79 6.96
C ASP A 153 -13.80 -3.44 6.37
N THR A 154 -12.52 -3.12 6.38
CA THR A 154 -11.95 -1.87 5.88
C THR A 154 -11.43 -1.99 4.45
N PHE A 155 -10.73 -3.08 4.13
CA PHE A 155 -10.07 -3.30 2.83
C PHE A 155 -10.69 -4.48 2.08
N SER A 156 -10.77 -4.40 0.75
CA SER A 156 -11.21 -5.50 -0.11
C SER A 156 -10.10 -6.05 -1.01
N VAL A 157 -9.03 -5.27 -1.22
CA VAL A 157 -7.90 -5.65 -2.05
C VAL A 157 -6.61 -5.35 -1.30
N ALA A 158 -5.68 -6.29 -1.30
CA ALA A 158 -4.37 -6.10 -0.68
C ALA A 158 -3.24 -6.59 -1.57
N GLY A 159 -2.13 -5.88 -1.53
CA GLY A 159 -0.92 -6.23 -2.26
C GLY A 159 0.34 -6.15 -1.41
N SER A 160 1.38 -6.84 -1.85
CA SER A 160 2.70 -6.82 -1.22
C SER A 160 3.78 -6.89 -2.27
N MET A 161 4.78 -6.01 -2.16
CA MET A 161 6.00 -6.03 -2.97
C MET A 161 7.18 -6.30 -2.05
N SER A 162 7.86 -7.43 -2.23
CA SER A 162 9.00 -7.83 -1.38
C SER A 162 8.70 -7.74 0.11
N GLY A 163 7.50 -8.12 0.54
CA GLY A 163 7.07 -7.97 1.93
C GLY A 163 7.81 -8.90 2.89
N GLY A 164 8.16 -8.41 4.09
CA GLY A 164 8.64 -9.23 5.19
C GLY A 164 7.51 -10.04 5.84
N VAL A 165 6.83 -10.87 5.05
CA VAL A 165 5.57 -11.54 5.41
C VAL A 165 5.71 -12.60 6.51
N ASP A 166 6.93 -13.04 6.80
CA ASP A 166 7.29 -13.78 8.00
C ASP A 166 8.52 -13.12 8.63
N ILE A 167 8.33 -12.51 9.79
CA ILE A 167 9.39 -11.77 10.49
C ILE A 167 10.21 -12.66 11.45
N ARG A 168 9.76 -13.85 11.75
CA ARG A 168 10.37 -14.76 12.74
C ARG A 168 11.77 -15.23 12.38
N PRO A 169 12.12 -15.45 11.08
CA PRO A 169 13.49 -15.79 10.69
C PRO A 169 14.51 -14.65 10.91
N PHE A 170 14.04 -13.45 11.26
CA PHE A 170 14.86 -12.22 11.34
C PHE A 170 14.82 -11.56 12.73
N PRO A 171 15.06 -12.30 13.84
CA PRO A 171 14.77 -11.81 15.19
C PRO A 171 15.63 -10.62 15.64
N ASN A 172 16.76 -10.38 14.97
CA ASN A 172 17.69 -9.30 15.31
C ASN A 172 17.72 -8.15 14.29
N ASN A 173 16.78 -8.17 13.30
CA ASN A 173 16.79 -7.21 12.22
C ASN A 173 15.72 -6.12 12.39
N TRP A 174 15.97 -4.96 11.79
CA TRP A 174 14.98 -3.88 11.57
C TRP A 174 14.19 -3.45 12.81
N ASP A 175 14.82 -3.52 13.96
CA ASP A 175 14.26 -3.09 15.27
C ASP A 175 12.95 -3.81 15.68
N ILE A 176 12.61 -4.94 15.06
CA ILE A 176 11.35 -5.66 15.35
C ILE A 176 11.28 -6.03 16.84
N ALA A 177 12.39 -6.46 17.42
CA ALA A 177 12.45 -6.79 18.84
C ALA A 177 12.16 -5.60 19.78
N LYS A 178 12.36 -4.35 19.33
CA LYS A 178 11.98 -3.16 20.10
C LYS A 178 10.46 -2.95 20.12
N LEU A 179 9.75 -3.49 19.14
CA LEU A 179 8.29 -3.39 19.04
C LEU A 179 7.58 -4.54 19.75
N LEU A 180 8.13 -5.76 19.65
CA LEU A 180 7.44 -7.00 20.05
C LEU A 180 8.05 -7.66 21.30
N GLY A 181 9.18 -7.16 21.80
CA GLY A 181 10.08 -7.91 22.68
C GLY A 181 10.93 -8.91 21.90
N THR A 182 11.91 -9.56 22.54
CA THR A 182 12.76 -10.53 21.84
C THR A 182 11.95 -11.78 21.47
N TYR A 183 12.30 -12.41 20.34
CA TYR A 183 11.60 -13.64 19.92
C TYR A 183 11.65 -14.73 20.97
N ALA A 184 12.79 -14.87 21.66
CA ALA A 184 12.97 -15.87 22.72
C ALA A 184 12.02 -15.67 23.92
N THR A 185 11.67 -14.44 24.27
CA THR A 185 10.82 -14.13 25.43
C THR A 185 9.35 -13.88 25.07
N LYS A 186 9.05 -13.50 23.83
CA LYS A 186 7.72 -13.10 23.35
C LYS A 186 7.34 -13.79 22.02
N PRO A 187 7.51 -15.13 21.88
CA PRO A 187 7.28 -15.80 20.59
C PRO A 187 5.86 -15.59 20.05
N LEU A 188 4.84 -15.55 20.92
CA LEU A 188 3.45 -15.31 20.49
C LEU A 188 3.24 -13.92 19.89
N ALA A 189 3.96 -12.88 20.34
CA ALA A 189 3.86 -11.56 19.75
C ALA A 189 4.38 -11.57 18.30
N TRP A 190 5.45 -12.30 18.03
CA TRP A 190 6.01 -12.50 16.70
C TRP A 190 5.11 -13.35 15.80
N ASP A 191 4.55 -14.43 16.34
CA ASP A 191 3.61 -15.28 15.63
C ASP A 191 2.36 -14.48 15.19
N ASN A 192 1.80 -13.70 16.10
CA ASN A 192 0.62 -12.86 15.85
C ASN A 192 0.92 -11.66 14.95
N SER A 193 2.18 -11.34 14.71
CA SER A 193 2.62 -10.26 13.82
C SER A 193 3.17 -10.76 12.48
N SER A 194 3.30 -12.08 12.28
CA SER A 194 3.76 -12.67 11.02
C SER A 194 2.57 -13.02 10.12
N VAL A 195 2.50 -12.42 8.93
CA VAL A 195 1.41 -12.64 7.96
C VAL A 195 1.23 -14.13 7.66
N ASN A 196 2.33 -14.88 7.53
CA ASN A 196 2.30 -16.32 7.31
C ASN A 196 1.49 -17.07 8.38
N ASN A 197 1.41 -16.57 9.61
CA ASN A 197 0.61 -17.17 10.68
C ASN A 197 -0.84 -16.69 10.71
N LEU A 198 -1.16 -15.60 10.05
CA LEU A 198 -2.50 -14.98 10.06
C LEU A 198 -3.40 -15.47 8.92
N THR A 199 -2.92 -16.34 8.05
CA THR A 199 -3.71 -16.82 6.89
C THR A 199 -5.00 -17.54 7.28
N HIS A 200 -5.11 -18.02 8.52
CA HIS A 200 -6.35 -18.60 9.08
C HIS A 200 -7.51 -17.59 9.21
N LEU A 201 -7.22 -16.29 9.16
CA LEU A 201 -8.24 -15.22 9.14
C LEU A 201 -8.92 -15.09 7.78
N LEU A 202 -8.32 -15.65 6.72
CA LEU A 202 -8.85 -15.56 5.36
C LEU A 202 -9.90 -16.66 5.12
N THR A 203 -10.96 -16.26 4.42
CA THR A 203 -11.87 -17.18 3.75
C THR A 203 -11.77 -16.97 2.24
N PRO A 204 -12.08 -17.97 1.40
CA PRO A 204 -12.04 -17.80 -0.04
C PRO A 204 -12.82 -16.56 -0.50
N LYS A 205 -12.16 -15.68 -1.28
CA LYS A 205 -12.73 -14.43 -1.82
C LYS A 205 -13.05 -13.32 -0.78
N SER A 206 -12.60 -13.45 0.45
CA SER A 206 -12.75 -12.36 1.44
C SER A 206 -11.90 -11.14 1.09
N LEU A 207 -10.71 -11.37 0.50
CA LEU A 207 -9.81 -10.35 -0.04
C LEU A 207 -9.32 -10.78 -1.44
N ALA A 208 -9.13 -9.81 -2.35
CA ALA A 208 -8.33 -10.02 -3.54
C ALA A 208 -6.86 -9.75 -3.19
N LEU A 209 -5.97 -10.71 -3.44
CA LEU A 209 -4.59 -10.67 -2.98
C LEU A 209 -3.61 -10.73 -4.16
N ILE A 210 -2.60 -9.83 -4.14
CA ILE A 210 -1.45 -9.89 -5.04
C ILE A 210 -0.15 -9.81 -4.23
N ILE A 211 0.73 -10.81 -4.42
CA ILE A 211 2.02 -10.91 -3.77
C ILE A 211 3.09 -10.92 -4.85
N GLN A 212 4.06 -10.04 -4.76
CA GLN A 212 5.14 -9.94 -5.74
C GLN A 212 6.49 -9.83 -5.03
N CYS A 213 7.48 -10.63 -5.46
CA CYS A 213 8.82 -10.59 -4.90
C CYS A 213 9.86 -10.94 -5.96
N GLY A 214 10.97 -10.23 -5.96
CA GLY A 214 12.11 -10.55 -6.82
C GLY A 214 12.80 -11.83 -6.38
N THR A 215 13.30 -12.62 -7.34
CA THR A 215 13.94 -13.92 -7.04
C THR A 215 15.28 -13.78 -6.31
N ASP A 216 15.91 -12.60 -6.40
CA ASP A 216 17.18 -12.27 -5.73
C ASP A 216 16.97 -11.49 -4.42
N ASP A 217 15.71 -11.34 -4.00
CA ASP A 217 15.34 -10.64 -2.78
C ASP A 217 15.53 -11.55 -1.54
N PHE A 218 16.08 -10.99 -0.47
CA PHE A 218 16.27 -11.76 0.77
C PHE A 218 14.95 -12.20 1.44
N PHE A 219 13.83 -11.56 1.11
CA PHE A 219 12.49 -12.00 1.53
C PHE A 219 11.83 -12.99 0.55
N TYR A 220 12.49 -13.37 -0.55
CA TYR A 220 11.88 -14.24 -1.55
C TYR A 220 11.34 -15.54 -0.95
N LYS A 221 12.14 -16.24 -0.12
CA LYS A 221 11.74 -17.51 0.48
C LYS A 221 10.50 -17.42 1.36
N VAL A 222 10.36 -16.35 2.16
CA VAL A 222 9.17 -16.17 3.01
C VAL A 222 7.93 -15.81 2.20
N ASN A 223 8.07 -15.14 1.05
CA ASN A 223 6.99 -14.88 0.12
C ASN A 223 6.55 -16.13 -0.64
N VAL A 224 7.49 -17.01 -1.05
CA VAL A 224 7.16 -18.33 -1.62
C VAL A 224 6.42 -19.18 -0.58
N ALA A 225 6.89 -19.22 0.66
CA ALA A 225 6.21 -19.97 1.73
C ALA A 225 4.78 -19.47 1.99
N LEU A 226 4.54 -18.17 1.87
CA LEU A 226 3.18 -17.60 1.94
C LEU A 226 2.34 -18.06 0.74
N HIS A 227 2.88 -18.00 -0.48
CA HIS A 227 2.22 -18.49 -1.68
C HIS A 227 1.82 -19.96 -1.56
N ASP A 228 2.75 -20.82 -1.17
CA ASP A 228 2.52 -22.25 -0.99
C ASP A 228 1.41 -22.51 0.04
N LYS A 229 1.44 -21.78 1.15
CA LYS A 229 0.44 -21.90 2.22
C LYS A 229 -0.95 -21.46 1.76
N LEU A 230 -1.06 -20.32 1.07
CA LEU A 230 -2.34 -19.86 0.52
C LEU A 230 -2.88 -20.82 -0.53
N THR A 231 -2.00 -21.39 -1.37
CA THR A 231 -2.35 -22.42 -2.36
C THR A 231 -2.88 -23.69 -1.66
N TYR A 232 -2.20 -24.16 -0.65
CA TYR A 232 -2.64 -25.32 0.15
C TYR A 232 -4.01 -25.09 0.83
N GLN A 233 -4.26 -23.86 1.28
CA GLN A 233 -5.52 -23.47 1.91
C GLN A 233 -6.64 -23.14 0.91
N ASN A 234 -6.41 -23.27 -0.40
CA ASN A 234 -7.33 -22.88 -1.47
C ASN A 234 -7.77 -21.41 -1.39
N ILE A 235 -6.90 -20.51 -0.93
CA ILE A 235 -7.12 -19.05 -0.94
C ILE A 235 -6.68 -18.48 -2.28
N PRO A 236 -7.59 -17.97 -3.12
CA PRO A 236 -7.24 -17.39 -4.41
C PRO A 236 -6.34 -16.15 -4.23
N HIS A 237 -5.22 -16.12 -4.94
CA HIS A 237 -4.29 -15.00 -4.94
C HIS A 237 -3.46 -14.98 -6.23
N THR A 238 -2.90 -13.82 -6.56
CA THR A 238 -1.91 -13.68 -7.62
C THR A 238 -0.52 -13.67 -6.98
N PHE A 239 0.38 -14.53 -7.47
CA PHE A 239 1.79 -14.52 -7.09
C PHE A 239 2.66 -14.22 -8.31
N ILE A 240 3.53 -13.21 -8.21
CA ILE A 240 4.47 -12.82 -9.25
C ILE A 240 5.88 -12.94 -8.71
N ALA A 241 6.68 -13.80 -9.34
CA ALA A 241 8.10 -13.95 -9.09
C ALA A 241 8.87 -13.70 -10.38
N ASN A 242 9.72 -12.70 -10.40
CA ASN A 242 10.54 -12.34 -11.56
C ASN A 242 11.93 -11.90 -11.10
N PRO A 243 12.96 -11.89 -11.98
CA PRO A 243 14.30 -11.46 -11.62
C PRO A 243 14.32 -10.07 -10.99
N GLY A 244 15.11 -9.89 -9.94
CA GLY A 244 15.30 -8.62 -9.24
C GLY A 244 15.48 -8.81 -7.74
N GLY A 245 16.05 -7.79 -7.10
CA GLY A 245 16.36 -7.78 -5.67
C GLY A 245 15.54 -6.74 -4.90
N HIS A 246 15.91 -6.52 -3.64
CA HIS A 246 15.24 -5.59 -2.70
C HIS A 246 15.59 -4.14 -3.00
N THR A 247 15.08 -3.60 -4.12
CA THR A 247 15.50 -2.29 -4.64
C THR A 247 14.32 -1.44 -5.11
N TRP A 248 14.49 -0.10 -5.08
CA TRP A 248 13.51 0.84 -5.62
C TRP A 248 13.27 0.65 -7.12
N GLN A 249 14.28 0.21 -7.88
CA GLN A 249 14.11 -0.10 -9.31
C GLN A 249 13.09 -1.23 -9.49
N TYR A 250 13.21 -2.31 -8.70
CA TYR A 250 12.25 -3.41 -8.73
C TYR A 250 10.83 -2.93 -8.36
N TRP A 251 10.70 -2.15 -7.31
CA TRP A 251 9.39 -1.67 -6.83
C TRP A 251 8.74 -0.65 -7.76
N ALA A 252 9.53 0.16 -8.47
CA ALA A 252 9.02 1.08 -9.51
C ALA A 252 8.35 0.35 -10.68
N ASP A 253 8.80 -0.86 -10.99
CA ASP A 253 8.13 -1.72 -11.96
C ASP A 253 7.00 -2.53 -11.34
N ALA A 254 7.20 -3.06 -10.15
CA ALA A 254 6.21 -3.87 -9.45
C ALA A 254 4.91 -3.11 -9.15
N ILE A 255 4.98 -1.82 -8.79
CA ILE A 255 3.80 -1.01 -8.47
C ILE A 255 2.80 -0.91 -9.63
N LYS A 256 3.26 -0.99 -10.88
CA LYS A 256 2.41 -0.97 -12.07
C LYS A 256 1.47 -2.18 -12.09
N TYR A 257 2.00 -3.37 -11.80
CA TYR A 257 1.21 -4.61 -11.71
C TYR A 257 0.29 -4.59 -10.50
N GLN A 258 0.75 -4.05 -9.37
CA GLN A 258 -0.06 -3.90 -8.16
C GLN A 258 -1.29 -3.02 -8.44
N LEU A 259 -1.10 -1.83 -9.02
CA LEU A 259 -2.21 -0.90 -9.28
C LEU A 259 -3.16 -1.40 -10.37
N LEU A 260 -2.65 -2.10 -11.40
CA LEU A 260 -3.48 -2.76 -12.40
C LEU A 260 -4.39 -3.83 -11.76
N PHE A 261 -3.81 -4.70 -10.94
CA PHE A 261 -4.56 -5.72 -10.20
C PHE A 261 -5.58 -5.10 -9.25
N ILE A 262 -5.15 -4.09 -8.49
CA ILE A 262 -6.01 -3.37 -7.54
C ILE A 262 -7.21 -2.78 -8.27
N LYS A 263 -6.98 -2.04 -9.38
CA LYS A 263 -8.05 -1.42 -10.15
C LYS A 263 -9.05 -2.43 -10.69
N ALA A 264 -8.58 -3.59 -11.15
CA ALA A 264 -9.44 -4.66 -11.67
C ALA A 264 -10.33 -5.31 -10.59
N ASN A 265 -9.95 -5.22 -9.32
CA ASN A 265 -10.65 -5.86 -8.19
C ASN A 265 -11.41 -4.88 -7.28
N LEU A 266 -11.19 -3.56 -7.42
CA LEU A 266 -12.00 -2.54 -6.75
C LEU A 266 -13.33 -2.35 -7.50
N LYS A 267 -14.40 -2.08 -6.76
CA LYS A 267 -15.65 -1.61 -7.37
C LYS A 267 -15.56 -0.11 -7.62
N ASN A 268 -15.99 0.28 -8.81
CA ASN A 268 -16.20 1.68 -9.18
C ASN A 268 -17.51 2.19 -8.62
#